data_7e72f5d9b9658e1b3c264bb3edf7a35d
#
_entry.id   7e72f5d9b9658e1b3c264bb3edf7a35d
#
_cell.length_a   1.000
_cell.length_b   1.000
_cell.length_c   1.000
_cell.angle_alpha   90.00
_cell.angle_beta   90.00
_cell.angle_gamma   90.00
#
_symmetry.space_group_name_H-M   'P 1'
#
loop_
_entity.id
_entity.type
_entity.pdbx_description
1 polymer ?
#
loop_
_entity_poly.entity_id
_entity_poly.type
_entity_poly.pdbx_seq_one_letter_code
_entity_poly.pdbx_strand_id
1 'polypeptide(L)'
;MKMRKQIFGALLALLLCVTIAVPAFASSNMLRLVDNAGLLTGSEQSELLDKLDEISQRQQVDIVVVTTDALNGKTPEAYADDFYDYNGYGFGADKDGVLLLVSMEDRDWHLSTCGYGMTAITDDGIEYISNQFLPDLSDGDYMAAFAAYADLCDEFITQAKTGQPYDGDHMPKAPFNAVKCLLISMAIGLVIALIVTGSMKAKLKSVRMQSAAASFVKSNSMNITESRDMFLYHTMERREKPKSGSGSGGSSSHTSSSGQTHGGGGGKF
;
A
#
# COMPACT_ATOMS: atom_id res chain seq x y z
N MET A 1 -69.90 -8.12 -18.71
CA MET A 1 -68.86 -8.89 -17.96
C MET A 1 -67.62 -9.22 -18.76
N LYS A 2 -67.61 -9.43 -20.05
CA LYS A 2 -66.45 -9.72 -20.93
C LYS A 2 -65.48 -8.54 -21.04
N MET A 3 -65.94 -7.30 -21.21
CA MET A 3 -65.05 -6.10 -21.33
C MET A 3 -64.24 -5.81 -20.08
N ARG A 4 -64.79 -5.99 -18.88
CA ARG A 4 -64.03 -5.80 -17.62
C ARG A 4 -62.91 -6.81 -17.45
N LYS A 5 -63.02 -8.05 -17.91
CA LYS A 5 -61.98 -9.07 -17.89
C LYS A 5 -60.90 -8.78 -18.90
N GLN A 6 -61.23 -8.19 -20.06
CA GLN A 6 -60.27 -7.79 -21.07
C GLN A 6 -59.43 -6.57 -20.63
N ILE A 7 -60.07 -5.58 -19.96
CA ILE A 7 -59.38 -4.40 -19.41
C ILE A 7 -58.47 -4.84 -18.26
N PHE A 8 -58.89 -5.76 -17.40
CA PHE A 8 -58.09 -6.29 -16.32
C PHE A 8 -56.89 -7.09 -16.81
N GLY A 9 -57.05 -7.88 -17.88
CA GLY A 9 -55.99 -8.61 -18.54
C GLY A 9 -54.96 -7.69 -19.21
N ALA A 10 -55.41 -6.60 -19.87
CA ALA A 10 -54.52 -5.62 -20.48
C ALA A 10 -53.75 -4.81 -19.42
N LEU A 11 -54.39 -4.47 -18.30
CA LEU A 11 -53.73 -3.76 -17.19
C LEU A 11 -52.69 -4.64 -16.48
N LEU A 12 -52.99 -5.94 -16.31
CA LEU A 12 -52.05 -6.91 -15.75
C LEU A 12 -50.84 -7.14 -16.68
N ALA A 13 -51.05 -7.22 -18.00
CA ALA A 13 -50.02 -7.34 -18.98
C ALA A 13 -49.11 -6.08 -19.03
N LEU A 14 -49.72 -4.88 -18.91
CA LEU A 14 -49.01 -3.61 -18.84
C LEU A 14 -48.18 -3.53 -17.54
N LEU A 15 -48.71 -3.96 -16.42
CA LEU A 15 -47.99 -4.02 -15.14
C LEU A 15 -46.81 -5.01 -15.20
N LEU A 16 -47.01 -6.16 -15.87
CA LEU A 16 -45.95 -7.16 -16.05
C LEU A 16 -44.81 -6.64 -16.96
N CYS A 17 -45.11 -5.84 -17.98
CA CYS A 17 -44.12 -5.23 -18.85
C CYS A 17 -43.27 -4.17 -18.14
N VAL A 18 -43.82 -3.45 -17.17
CA VAL A 18 -43.07 -2.43 -16.40
C VAL A 18 -42.09 -3.05 -15.43
N THR A 19 -42.34 -4.30 -14.96
CA THR A 19 -41.44 -4.99 -14.02
C THR A 19 -40.23 -5.63 -14.68
N ILE A 20 -40.16 -5.69 -16.04
CA ILE A 20 -39.06 -6.30 -16.80
C ILE A 20 -38.12 -5.23 -17.39
N ALA A 21 -38.31 -3.95 -17.07
CA ALA A 21 -37.28 -2.94 -17.35
C ALA A 21 -36.11 -3.10 -16.37
N VAL A 22 -35.35 -4.19 -16.54
CA VAL A 22 -34.01 -4.28 -16.01
C VAL A 22 -33.28 -3.16 -16.73
N PRO A 23 -32.74 -2.14 -16.02
CA PRO A 23 -31.84 -1.20 -16.66
C PRO A 23 -30.69 -2.05 -17.25
N ALA A 24 -30.64 -2.16 -18.57
CA ALA A 24 -29.45 -2.61 -19.25
C ALA A 24 -28.42 -1.49 -18.96
N PHE A 25 -27.70 -1.64 -17.86
CA PHE A 25 -26.43 -0.96 -17.73
C PHE A 25 -25.62 -1.49 -18.92
N ALA A 26 -25.42 -0.65 -19.91
CA ALA A 26 -24.45 -0.91 -20.94
C ALA A 26 -23.11 -0.95 -20.16
N SER A 27 -22.71 -2.16 -19.76
CA SER A 27 -21.35 -2.44 -19.35
C SER A 27 -20.53 -2.07 -20.57
N SER A 28 -19.92 -0.91 -20.57
CA SER A 28 -18.87 -0.59 -21.53
C SER A 28 -17.89 -1.77 -21.40
N ASN A 29 -17.67 -2.48 -22.51
CA ASN A 29 -16.85 -3.70 -22.57
C ASN A 29 -15.37 -3.31 -22.48
N MET A 30 -15.04 -2.42 -21.52
CA MET A 30 -13.69 -1.95 -21.26
C MET A 30 -13.00 -2.94 -20.34
N LEU A 31 -11.85 -3.39 -20.78
CA LEU A 31 -11.01 -4.30 -20.01
C LEU A 31 -10.42 -3.52 -18.83
N ARG A 32 -10.70 -3.96 -17.61
CA ARG A 32 -10.10 -3.39 -16.39
C ARG A 32 -8.67 -3.82 -16.15
N LEU A 33 -8.19 -4.75 -16.96
CA LEU A 33 -6.80 -5.14 -17.03
C LEU A 33 -6.27 -4.91 -18.42
N VAL A 34 -5.24 -4.07 -18.56
CA VAL A 34 -4.53 -3.80 -19.81
C VAL A 34 -3.05 -4.07 -19.60
N ASP A 35 -2.63 -5.28 -19.90
CA ASP A 35 -1.24 -5.73 -19.68
C ASP A 35 -0.42 -5.61 -20.98
N ASN A 36 -0.01 -4.36 -21.30
CA ASN A 36 0.81 -4.09 -22.49
C ASN A 36 2.28 -4.49 -22.31
N ALA A 37 2.76 -4.55 -21.08
CA ALA A 37 4.13 -4.98 -20.78
C ALA A 37 4.28 -6.52 -20.71
N GLY A 38 3.15 -7.26 -20.77
CA GLY A 38 3.15 -8.72 -20.78
C GLY A 38 3.70 -9.33 -19.50
N LEU A 39 3.36 -8.75 -18.35
CA LEU A 39 3.85 -9.16 -17.04
C LEU A 39 3.15 -10.41 -16.51
N LEU A 40 1.93 -10.69 -16.98
CA LEU A 40 1.09 -11.77 -16.49
C LEU A 40 0.95 -12.86 -17.55
N THR A 41 0.85 -14.09 -17.11
CA THR A 41 0.44 -15.22 -17.96
C THR A 41 -1.05 -15.13 -18.34
N GLY A 42 -1.48 -15.80 -19.39
CA GLY A 42 -2.88 -15.76 -19.81
C GLY A 42 -3.88 -16.26 -18.76
N SER A 43 -3.48 -17.18 -17.87
CA SER A 43 -4.31 -17.63 -16.75
C SER A 43 -4.42 -16.56 -15.67
N GLU A 44 -3.33 -15.91 -15.32
CA GLU A 44 -3.28 -14.81 -14.33
C GLU A 44 -4.07 -13.60 -14.83
N GLN A 45 -3.97 -13.27 -16.13
CA GLN A 45 -4.77 -12.19 -16.73
C GLN A 45 -6.28 -12.47 -16.59
N SER A 46 -6.73 -13.70 -16.86
CA SER A 46 -8.14 -14.05 -16.71
C SER A 46 -8.59 -13.98 -15.26
N GLU A 47 -7.81 -14.51 -14.33
CA GLU A 47 -8.12 -14.51 -12.89
C GLU A 47 -8.19 -13.08 -12.33
N LEU A 48 -7.20 -12.25 -12.67
CA LEU A 48 -7.17 -10.87 -12.21
C LEU A 48 -8.29 -10.03 -12.84
N LEU A 49 -8.58 -10.22 -14.14
CA LEU A 49 -9.68 -9.52 -14.80
C LEU A 49 -11.03 -9.86 -14.18
N ASP A 50 -11.30 -11.13 -13.92
CA ASP A 50 -12.54 -11.58 -13.26
C ASP A 50 -12.68 -10.93 -11.87
N LYS A 51 -11.58 -10.86 -11.12
CA LYS A 51 -11.53 -10.20 -9.81
C LYS A 51 -11.81 -8.70 -9.90
N LEU A 52 -11.13 -7.99 -10.80
CA LEU A 52 -11.32 -6.56 -11.01
C LEU A 52 -12.77 -6.24 -11.45
N ASP A 53 -13.32 -7.07 -12.33
CA ASP A 53 -14.70 -6.93 -12.80
C ASP A 53 -15.73 -7.16 -11.68
N GLU A 54 -15.55 -8.21 -10.87
CA GLU A 54 -16.43 -8.49 -9.73
C GLU A 54 -16.43 -7.34 -8.73
N ILE A 55 -15.24 -6.90 -8.30
CA ILE A 55 -15.12 -5.82 -7.34
C ILE A 55 -15.70 -4.52 -7.89
N SER A 56 -15.34 -4.15 -9.12
CA SER A 56 -15.79 -2.90 -9.75
C SER A 56 -17.30 -2.85 -9.90
N GLN A 57 -17.92 -3.95 -10.33
CA GLN A 57 -19.39 -4.03 -10.45
C GLN A 57 -20.09 -3.96 -9.09
N ARG A 58 -19.55 -4.63 -8.08
CA ARG A 58 -20.11 -4.62 -6.74
C ARG A 58 -19.95 -3.26 -6.07
N GLN A 59 -18.80 -2.64 -6.27
CA GLN A 59 -18.48 -1.33 -5.68
C GLN A 59 -19.03 -0.15 -6.49
N GLN A 60 -19.43 -0.33 -7.74
CA GLN A 60 -19.79 0.76 -8.66
C GLN A 60 -18.68 1.84 -8.76
N VAL A 61 -17.44 1.37 -8.72
CA VAL A 61 -16.21 2.15 -8.86
C VAL A 61 -15.28 1.33 -9.73
N ASP A 62 -14.75 1.88 -10.82
CA ASP A 62 -13.83 1.15 -11.68
C ASP A 62 -12.47 0.96 -11.00
N ILE A 63 -12.02 -0.28 -10.90
CA ILE A 63 -10.68 -0.61 -10.42
C ILE A 63 -9.90 -1.17 -11.59
N VAL A 64 -8.88 -0.44 -12.03
CA VAL A 64 -8.19 -0.68 -13.29
C VAL A 64 -6.70 -0.92 -13.02
N VAL A 65 -6.09 -1.85 -13.76
CA VAL A 65 -4.64 -2.08 -13.80
C VAL A 65 -4.16 -1.91 -15.24
N VAL A 66 -3.15 -1.08 -15.41
CA VAL A 66 -2.51 -0.82 -16.72
C VAL A 66 -1.01 -1.03 -16.57
N THR A 67 -0.44 -1.89 -17.39
CA THR A 67 1.00 -2.04 -17.51
C THR A 67 1.47 -1.53 -18.87
N THR A 68 2.65 -0.94 -18.91
CA THR A 68 3.27 -0.45 -20.16
C THR A 68 4.79 -0.60 -20.08
N ASP A 69 5.42 -0.75 -21.23
CA ASP A 69 6.89 -0.73 -21.28
C ASP A 69 7.42 0.68 -21.06
N ALA A 70 6.83 1.69 -21.69
CA ALA A 70 7.34 3.06 -21.67
C ALA A 70 6.22 4.11 -21.59
N LEU A 71 6.52 5.24 -20.98
CA LEU A 71 5.59 6.39 -20.82
C LEU A 71 5.60 7.36 -22.01
N ASN A 72 6.46 7.11 -23.01
CA ASN A 72 6.57 7.93 -24.23
C ASN A 72 6.76 9.43 -23.98
N GLY A 73 7.53 9.78 -22.96
CA GLY A 73 7.85 11.16 -22.58
C GLY A 73 6.81 11.87 -21.72
N LYS A 74 5.74 11.19 -21.32
CA LYS A 74 4.80 11.67 -20.31
C LYS A 74 5.31 11.38 -18.90
N THR A 75 4.82 12.15 -17.93
CA THR A 75 4.95 11.75 -16.52
C THR A 75 4.02 10.57 -16.22
N PRO A 76 4.33 9.71 -15.22
CA PRO A 76 3.43 8.63 -14.81
C PRO A 76 2.01 9.11 -14.50
N GLU A 77 1.87 10.26 -13.82
CA GLU A 77 0.61 10.93 -13.55
C GLU A 77 -0.16 11.25 -14.83
N ALA A 78 0.46 12.03 -15.73
CA ALA A 78 -0.20 12.43 -16.96
C ALA A 78 -0.56 11.24 -17.87
N TYR A 79 0.23 10.16 -17.83
CA TYR A 79 -0.08 8.95 -18.58
C TYR A 79 -1.29 8.20 -17.99
N ALA A 80 -1.33 8.05 -16.68
CA ALA A 80 -2.41 7.36 -15.98
C ALA A 80 -3.75 8.08 -16.15
N ASP A 81 -3.76 9.41 -15.94
CA ASP A 81 -4.96 10.23 -16.08
C ASP A 81 -5.47 10.26 -17.51
N ASP A 82 -4.58 10.49 -18.48
CA ASP A 82 -4.96 10.48 -19.89
C ASP A 82 -5.50 9.10 -20.30
N PHE A 83 -4.88 8.03 -19.80
CA PHE A 83 -5.35 6.68 -20.11
C PHE A 83 -6.75 6.43 -19.55
N TYR A 84 -6.99 6.86 -18.32
CA TYR A 84 -8.30 6.78 -17.67
C TYR A 84 -9.37 7.54 -18.45
N ASP A 85 -9.11 8.79 -18.75
CA ASP A 85 -10.07 9.70 -19.34
C ASP A 85 -10.39 9.35 -20.79
N TYR A 86 -9.36 9.18 -21.64
CA TYR A 86 -9.54 8.94 -23.07
C TYR A 86 -10.11 7.55 -23.39
N ASN A 87 -9.90 6.58 -22.52
CA ASN A 87 -10.56 5.27 -22.66
C ASN A 87 -11.95 5.27 -22.03
N GLY A 88 -12.33 6.32 -21.28
CA GLY A 88 -13.68 6.49 -20.76
C GLY A 88 -13.98 5.66 -19.51
N TYR A 89 -12.98 5.33 -18.71
CA TYR A 89 -13.17 4.62 -17.43
C TYR A 89 -14.00 5.45 -16.45
N GLY A 90 -14.51 4.76 -15.44
CA GLY A 90 -15.24 5.32 -14.31
C GLY A 90 -16.75 5.09 -14.39
N PHE A 91 -17.32 4.73 -13.25
CA PHE A 91 -18.74 4.56 -13.08
C PHE A 91 -19.47 5.89 -12.98
N GLY A 92 -20.65 5.95 -13.57
CA GLY A 92 -21.56 7.08 -13.42
C GLY A 92 -21.09 8.38 -14.07
N ALA A 93 -21.75 9.48 -13.68
CA ALA A 93 -21.47 10.83 -14.21
C ALA A 93 -20.17 11.40 -13.66
N ASP A 94 -19.83 11.03 -12.44
CA ASP A 94 -18.65 11.54 -11.71
C ASP A 94 -17.39 10.74 -12.05
N LYS A 95 -17.52 9.72 -12.91
CA LYS A 95 -16.38 8.90 -13.35
C LYS A 95 -15.65 8.24 -12.19
N ASP A 96 -16.40 7.58 -11.32
CA ASP A 96 -15.88 6.96 -10.11
C ASP A 96 -14.92 5.81 -10.42
N GLY A 97 -13.66 5.93 -10.01
CA GLY A 97 -12.69 4.87 -10.23
C GLY A 97 -11.30 5.14 -9.70
N VAL A 98 -10.49 4.11 -9.84
CA VAL A 98 -9.07 4.06 -9.44
C VAL A 98 -8.29 3.30 -10.51
N LEU A 99 -7.15 3.81 -10.93
CA LEU A 99 -6.27 3.17 -11.90
C LEU A 99 -4.85 3.07 -11.34
N LEU A 100 -4.31 1.86 -11.35
CA LEU A 100 -2.89 1.61 -11.11
C LEU A 100 -2.16 1.50 -12.45
N LEU A 101 -1.23 2.39 -12.70
CA LEU A 101 -0.27 2.35 -13.79
C LEU A 101 1.06 1.77 -13.29
N VAL A 102 1.64 0.86 -14.08
CA VAL A 102 3.01 0.35 -13.90
C VAL A 102 3.77 0.50 -15.21
N SER A 103 4.90 1.20 -15.20
CA SER A 103 5.82 1.35 -16.33
C SER A 103 7.13 0.65 -16.05
N MET A 104 7.56 -0.20 -16.97
CA MET A 104 8.73 -1.07 -16.76
C MET A 104 10.05 -0.39 -17.09
N GLU A 105 10.10 0.52 -18.08
CA GLU A 105 11.35 1.17 -18.53
C GLU A 105 12.02 1.95 -17.41
N ASP A 106 11.23 2.80 -16.72
CA ASP A 106 11.71 3.64 -15.64
C ASP A 106 11.44 3.06 -14.24
N ARG A 107 10.76 1.90 -14.17
CA ARG A 107 10.24 1.29 -12.93
C ARG A 107 9.40 2.28 -12.14
N ASP A 108 8.48 2.94 -12.83
CA ASP A 108 7.55 3.89 -12.25
C ASP A 108 6.17 3.26 -12.06
N TRP A 109 5.54 3.63 -10.98
CA TRP A 109 4.12 3.35 -10.75
C TRP A 109 3.37 4.64 -10.44
N HIS A 110 2.10 4.67 -10.77
CA HIS A 110 1.19 5.75 -10.39
C HIS A 110 -0.21 5.22 -10.14
N LEU A 111 -0.84 5.70 -9.05
CA LEU A 111 -2.21 5.41 -8.72
C LEU A 111 -3.02 6.69 -8.94
N SER A 112 -3.89 6.70 -9.95
CA SER A 112 -4.81 7.79 -10.26
C SER A 112 -6.18 7.47 -9.71
N THR A 113 -6.83 8.45 -9.06
CA THR A 113 -8.17 8.34 -8.48
C THR A 113 -9.08 9.38 -9.09
N CYS A 114 -10.35 9.03 -9.36
CA CYS A 114 -11.34 9.92 -9.92
C CYS A 114 -12.70 9.75 -9.21
N GLY A 115 -13.47 10.83 -9.13
CA GLY A 115 -14.80 10.82 -8.52
C GLY A 115 -14.79 10.32 -7.09
N TYR A 116 -15.61 9.31 -6.80
CA TYR A 116 -15.67 8.68 -5.47
C TYR A 116 -14.35 8.01 -5.05
N GLY A 117 -13.52 7.59 -6.03
CA GLY A 117 -12.19 7.05 -5.76
C GLY A 117 -11.32 8.00 -4.93
N MET A 118 -11.37 9.31 -5.20
CA MET A 118 -10.65 10.33 -4.44
C MET A 118 -11.11 10.44 -2.98
N THR A 119 -12.39 10.18 -2.73
CA THR A 119 -12.95 10.20 -1.36
C THR A 119 -12.60 8.93 -0.60
N ALA A 120 -12.61 7.79 -1.30
CA ALA A 120 -12.37 6.49 -0.70
C ALA A 120 -10.88 6.23 -0.42
N ILE A 121 -10.01 6.69 -1.30
CA ILE A 121 -8.57 6.47 -1.23
C ILE A 121 -7.88 7.84 -1.15
N THR A 122 -7.62 8.28 0.07
CA THR A 122 -6.91 9.52 0.38
C THR A 122 -5.42 9.38 0.10
N ASP A 123 -4.64 10.47 0.21
CA ASP A 123 -3.18 10.43 0.03
C ASP A 123 -2.53 9.43 1.01
N ASP A 124 -2.97 9.41 2.27
CA ASP A 124 -2.52 8.41 3.25
C ASP A 124 -2.93 6.99 2.84
N GLY A 125 -4.12 6.85 2.22
CA GLY A 125 -4.60 5.59 1.64
C GLY A 125 -3.73 5.09 0.51
N ILE A 126 -3.31 5.98 -0.39
CA ILE A 126 -2.38 5.66 -1.49
C ILE A 126 -1.03 5.19 -0.93
N GLU A 127 -0.50 5.89 0.06
CA GLU A 127 0.75 5.49 0.73
C GLU A 127 0.60 4.10 1.38
N TYR A 128 -0.50 3.85 2.07
CA TYR A 128 -0.75 2.55 2.69
C TYR A 128 -0.84 1.42 1.65
N ILE A 129 -1.67 1.60 0.62
CA ILE A 129 -1.88 0.61 -0.45
C ILE A 129 -0.57 0.32 -1.18
N SER A 130 0.18 1.36 -1.53
CA SER A 130 1.46 1.20 -2.22
C SER A 130 2.48 0.42 -1.38
N ASN A 131 2.57 0.70 -0.09
CA ASN A 131 3.46 -0.04 0.81
C ASN A 131 3.15 -1.53 0.91
N GLN A 132 1.91 -1.96 0.57
CA GLN A 132 1.54 -3.38 0.57
C GLN A 132 1.91 -4.09 -0.75
N PHE A 133 1.69 -3.47 -1.91
CA PHE A 133 1.95 -4.14 -3.18
C PHE A 133 3.37 -3.92 -3.73
N LEU A 134 4.06 -2.86 -3.34
CA LEU A 134 5.40 -2.53 -3.86
C LEU A 134 6.47 -3.61 -3.60
N PRO A 135 6.50 -4.30 -2.46
CA PRO A 135 7.44 -5.41 -2.27
C PRO A 135 7.29 -6.50 -3.33
N ASP A 136 6.05 -6.98 -3.56
CA ASP A 136 5.76 -8.03 -4.54
C ASP A 136 6.05 -7.54 -5.97
N LEU A 137 5.69 -6.28 -6.27
CA LEU A 137 6.00 -5.64 -7.56
C LEU A 137 7.51 -5.56 -7.82
N SER A 138 8.30 -5.21 -6.79
CA SER A 138 9.76 -5.11 -6.85
C SER A 138 10.42 -6.48 -7.02
N ASP A 139 9.87 -7.50 -6.39
CA ASP A 139 10.34 -8.89 -6.45
C ASP A 139 9.94 -9.59 -7.77
N GLY A 140 9.03 -8.97 -8.56
CA GLY A 140 8.55 -9.50 -9.83
C GLY A 140 7.35 -10.44 -9.69
N ASP A 141 6.73 -10.53 -8.51
CA ASP A 141 5.47 -11.23 -8.31
C ASP A 141 4.28 -10.31 -8.66
N TYR A 142 4.13 -10.07 -9.95
CA TYR A 142 3.14 -9.11 -10.47
C TYR A 142 1.71 -9.50 -10.15
N MET A 143 1.40 -10.81 -10.20
CA MET A 143 0.04 -11.26 -9.87
C MET A 143 -0.30 -10.98 -8.41
N ALA A 144 0.60 -11.27 -7.48
CA ALA A 144 0.40 -10.98 -6.06
C ALA A 144 0.25 -9.47 -5.82
N ALA A 145 1.10 -8.65 -6.46
CA ALA A 145 1.04 -7.19 -6.35
C ALA A 145 -0.31 -6.63 -6.81
N PHE A 146 -0.79 -7.04 -7.98
CA PHE A 146 -2.05 -6.55 -8.54
C PHE A 146 -3.27 -7.09 -7.80
N ALA A 147 -3.22 -8.31 -7.30
CA ALA A 147 -4.26 -8.87 -6.46
C ALA A 147 -4.36 -8.14 -5.12
N ALA A 148 -3.22 -7.82 -4.49
CA ALA A 148 -3.18 -7.03 -3.26
C ALA A 148 -3.74 -5.61 -3.47
N TYR A 149 -3.39 -4.96 -4.58
CA TYR A 149 -3.97 -3.67 -4.96
C TYR A 149 -5.51 -3.75 -5.07
N ALA A 150 -6.02 -4.75 -5.79
CA ALA A 150 -7.47 -4.92 -5.99
C ALA A 150 -8.21 -5.14 -4.66
N ASP A 151 -7.67 -6.02 -3.78
CA ASP A 151 -8.26 -6.32 -2.47
C ASP A 151 -8.27 -5.09 -1.56
N LEU A 152 -7.19 -4.33 -1.54
CA LEU A 152 -7.10 -3.12 -0.74
C LEU A 152 -8.03 -2.01 -1.25
N CYS A 153 -8.13 -1.82 -2.57
CA CYS A 153 -9.11 -0.89 -3.13
C CYS A 153 -10.53 -1.27 -2.70
N ASP A 154 -10.87 -2.56 -2.72
CA ASP A 154 -12.17 -3.05 -2.26
C ASP A 154 -12.42 -2.74 -0.79
N GLU A 155 -11.44 -3.00 0.07
CA GLU A 155 -11.51 -2.71 1.51
C GLU A 155 -11.71 -1.21 1.77
N PHE A 156 -10.89 -0.36 1.12
CA PHE A 156 -10.95 1.10 1.29
C PHE A 156 -12.28 1.68 0.81
N ILE A 157 -12.77 1.25 -0.36
CA ILE A 157 -14.06 1.68 -0.89
C ILE A 157 -15.20 1.21 0.02
N THR A 158 -15.14 -0.03 0.51
CA THR A 158 -16.15 -0.57 1.44
C THR A 158 -16.17 0.24 2.72
N GLN A 159 -15.02 0.55 3.29
CA GLN A 159 -14.91 1.36 4.50
C GLN A 159 -15.44 2.78 4.28
N ALA A 160 -15.06 3.42 3.18
CA ALA A 160 -15.53 4.77 2.84
C ALA A 160 -17.06 4.84 2.72
N LYS A 161 -17.70 3.79 2.21
CA LYS A 161 -19.18 3.68 2.13
C LYS A 161 -19.85 3.62 3.49
N THR A 162 -19.14 3.30 4.56
CA THR A 162 -19.67 3.42 5.92
C THR A 162 -19.74 4.87 6.42
N GLY A 163 -19.24 5.83 5.65
CA GLY A 163 -19.15 7.27 5.99
C GLY A 163 -17.89 7.64 6.76
N GLN A 164 -16.94 6.73 6.90
CA GLN A 164 -15.66 6.95 7.57
C GLN A 164 -14.54 6.36 6.71
N PRO A 165 -14.08 7.06 5.66
CA PRO A 165 -12.94 6.60 4.87
C PRO A 165 -11.70 6.44 5.76
N TYR A 166 -10.80 5.57 5.34
CA TYR A 166 -9.50 5.47 6.00
C TYR A 166 -8.70 6.76 5.81
N ASP A 167 -8.16 7.28 6.89
CA ASP A 167 -7.30 8.47 6.94
C ASP A 167 -6.13 8.23 7.89
N GLY A 168 -5.24 9.22 8.05
CA GLY A 168 -4.02 9.11 8.85
C GLY A 168 -4.21 8.60 10.29
N ASP A 169 -5.36 8.84 10.89
CA ASP A 169 -5.67 8.42 12.27
C ASP A 169 -6.37 7.05 12.33
N HIS A 170 -6.96 6.60 11.22
CA HIS A 170 -7.85 5.42 11.16
C HIS A 170 -7.46 4.42 10.07
N MET A 171 -6.17 4.26 9.80
CA MET A 171 -5.69 3.29 8.82
C MET A 171 -5.92 1.83 9.25
N PRO A 172 -6.07 0.88 8.28
CA PRO A 172 -6.14 -0.53 8.59
C PRO A 172 -4.91 -0.96 9.37
N LYS A 173 -5.11 -1.69 10.45
CA LYS A 173 -3.97 -2.25 11.18
C LYS A 173 -3.35 -3.35 10.32
N ALA A 174 -2.05 -3.24 10.05
CA ALA A 174 -1.33 -4.28 9.33
C ALA A 174 -1.62 -5.66 9.92
N PRO A 175 -1.86 -6.68 9.08
CA PRO A 175 -2.17 -8.02 9.56
C PRO A 175 -1.04 -8.51 10.48
N PHE A 176 -1.41 -8.91 11.70
CA PHE A 176 -0.46 -9.39 12.70
C PHE A 176 0.12 -10.74 12.26
N ASN A 177 1.30 -10.70 11.67
CA ASN A 177 2.02 -11.90 11.29
C ASN A 177 2.73 -12.50 12.52
N ALA A 178 2.01 -13.37 13.26
CA ALA A 178 2.49 -13.98 14.48
C ALA A 178 3.83 -14.73 14.28
N VAL A 179 4.03 -15.38 13.13
CA VAL A 179 5.26 -16.12 12.81
C VAL A 179 6.43 -15.16 12.65
N LYS A 180 6.26 -14.06 11.91
CA LYS A 180 7.30 -13.04 11.72
C LYS A 180 7.68 -12.38 13.04
N CYS A 181 6.70 -12.02 13.87
CA CYS A 181 6.94 -11.46 15.20
C CYS A 181 7.65 -12.44 16.13
N LEU A 182 7.30 -13.73 16.08
CA LEU A 182 7.95 -14.78 16.88
C LEU A 182 9.41 -14.99 16.47
N LEU A 183 9.71 -14.99 15.16
CA LEU A 183 11.08 -15.11 14.67
C LEU A 183 11.94 -13.92 15.08
N ILE A 184 11.42 -12.71 14.97
CA ILE A 184 12.11 -11.47 15.37
C ILE A 184 12.36 -11.47 16.88
N SER A 185 11.35 -11.82 17.70
CA SER A 185 11.49 -11.87 19.15
C SER A 185 12.50 -12.95 19.60
N MET A 186 12.51 -14.10 18.91
CA MET A 186 13.48 -15.17 19.16
C MET A 186 14.91 -14.71 18.84
N ALA A 187 15.11 -14.01 17.72
CA ALA A 187 16.41 -13.47 17.34
C ALA A 187 16.93 -12.44 18.36
N ILE A 188 16.08 -11.51 18.77
CA ILE A 188 16.40 -10.50 19.80
C ILE A 188 16.72 -11.18 21.14
N GLY A 189 15.90 -12.14 21.57
CA GLY A 189 16.11 -12.90 22.80
C GLY A 189 17.44 -13.65 22.81
N LEU A 190 17.82 -14.26 21.67
CA LEU A 190 19.08 -14.96 21.53
C LEU A 190 20.29 -14.02 21.64
N VAL A 191 20.21 -12.83 21.01
CA VAL A 191 21.29 -11.81 21.11
C VAL A 191 21.46 -11.35 22.56
N ILE A 192 20.36 -11.05 23.25
CA ILE A 192 20.41 -10.63 24.68
C ILE A 192 20.98 -11.75 25.54
N ALA A 193 20.56 -12.99 25.34
CA ALA A 193 21.06 -14.15 26.08
C ALA A 193 22.58 -14.33 25.87
N LEU A 194 23.09 -14.17 24.64
CA LEU A 194 24.52 -14.25 24.36
C LEU A 194 25.32 -13.12 25.03
N ILE A 195 24.80 -11.90 25.06
CA ILE A 195 25.45 -10.75 25.72
C ILE A 195 25.53 -11.01 27.24
N VAL A 196 24.41 -11.41 27.86
CA VAL A 196 24.34 -11.68 29.30
C VAL A 196 25.27 -12.84 29.67
N THR A 197 25.20 -13.96 28.94
CA THR A 197 26.03 -15.13 29.18
C THR A 197 27.50 -14.81 28.97
N GLY A 198 27.83 -14.03 27.93
CA GLY A 198 29.19 -13.56 27.66
C GLY A 198 29.75 -12.69 28.80
N SER A 199 28.93 -11.77 29.32
CA SER A 199 29.33 -10.92 30.44
C SER A 199 29.53 -11.71 31.74
N MET A 200 28.67 -12.70 32.02
CA MET A 200 28.84 -13.60 33.16
C MET A 200 30.10 -14.44 33.03
N LYS A 201 30.38 -15.00 31.83
CA LYS A 201 31.60 -15.73 31.54
C LYS A 201 32.87 -14.87 31.68
N ALA A 202 32.81 -13.60 31.28
CA ALA A 202 33.92 -12.65 31.47
C ALA A 202 34.20 -12.36 32.95
N LYS A 203 33.14 -12.24 33.78
CA LYS A 203 33.29 -12.05 35.24
C LYS A 203 33.89 -13.31 35.91
N LEU A 204 33.51 -14.48 35.48
CA LEU A 204 34.11 -15.76 35.99
C LEU A 204 35.57 -15.88 35.61
N LYS A 205 36.01 -15.33 34.46
CA LYS A 205 37.41 -15.35 34.00
C LYS A 205 38.31 -14.40 34.78
N SER A 206 37.72 -13.34 35.38
CA SER A 206 38.46 -12.36 36.21
C SER A 206 38.77 -12.89 37.64
N VAL A 207 38.16 -13.98 38.05
CA VAL A 207 38.38 -14.63 39.36
C VAL A 207 39.50 -15.70 39.29
N ARG A 208 40.46 -15.61 38.38
CA ARG A 208 41.70 -16.31 38.50
C ARG A 208 42.55 -15.60 39.54
N MET A 209 42.59 -16.16 40.73
CA MET A 209 43.50 -15.72 41.77
C MET A 209 44.92 -15.75 41.24
N GLN A 210 45.43 -14.55 41.03
CA GLN A 210 46.83 -14.36 40.75
C GLN A 210 47.57 -14.32 42.09
N SER A 211 47.81 -15.50 42.63
CA SER A 211 48.44 -15.66 43.94
C SER A 211 49.93 -15.32 43.99
N ALA A 212 50.51 -14.84 42.86
CA ALA A 212 51.96 -14.71 42.78
C ALA A 212 52.49 -13.31 42.46
N ALA A 213 51.65 -12.31 42.19
CA ALA A 213 52.13 -10.97 41.79
C ALA A 213 52.77 -10.21 42.97
N ALA A 214 52.25 -10.40 44.18
CA ALA A 214 52.75 -9.68 45.35
C ALA A 214 54.16 -10.17 45.83
N SER A 215 54.58 -11.38 45.46
CA SER A 215 55.91 -11.91 45.83
C SER A 215 57.06 -11.40 44.96
N PHE A 216 56.77 -10.75 43.84
CA PHE A 216 57.79 -10.18 42.91
C PHE A 216 57.98 -8.68 43.05
N VAL A 217 57.20 -8.00 43.89
CA VAL A 217 57.37 -6.56 44.14
C VAL A 217 58.23 -6.36 45.40
N LYS A 218 59.41 -5.88 45.25
CA LYS A 218 60.26 -5.51 46.38
C LYS A 218 59.60 -4.37 47.14
N SER A 219 59.38 -4.52 48.44
CA SER A 219 58.76 -3.51 49.29
C SER A 219 59.50 -2.19 49.15
N ASN A 220 58.75 -1.08 48.84
CA ASN A 220 59.31 0.25 48.59
C ASN A 220 60.02 0.48 47.25
N SER A 221 59.82 -0.32 46.23
CA SER A 221 60.43 -0.07 44.91
C SER A 221 59.51 0.72 43.93
N MET A 222 58.28 1.02 44.30
CA MET A 222 57.31 1.74 43.47
C MET A 222 57.22 3.18 43.95
N ASN A 223 57.87 4.09 43.24
CA ASN A 223 57.74 5.53 43.49
C ASN A 223 56.92 6.15 42.34
N ILE A 224 55.66 6.48 42.62
CA ILE A 224 54.77 7.14 41.65
C ILE A 224 55.09 8.64 41.75
N THR A 225 55.79 9.17 40.74
CA THR A 225 56.19 10.57 40.68
C THR A 225 55.14 11.46 39.99
N GLU A 226 54.18 10.93 39.25
CA GLU A 226 53.10 11.70 38.66
C GLU A 226 51.90 10.80 38.37
N SER A 227 50.72 11.19 38.87
CA SER A 227 49.41 10.57 38.53
C SER A 227 48.52 11.64 37.91
N ARG A 228 48.22 11.50 36.64
CA ARG A 228 47.36 12.43 35.89
C ARG A 228 46.19 11.69 35.33
N ASP A 229 45.00 11.97 35.86
CA ASP A 229 43.76 11.59 35.24
C ASP A 229 43.31 12.69 34.26
N MET A 230 43.33 12.39 32.97
CA MET A 230 42.80 13.28 31.95
C MET A 230 41.45 12.75 31.47
N PHE A 231 40.39 13.38 31.91
CA PHE A 231 39.04 13.13 31.40
C PHE A 231 38.87 13.86 30.07
N LEU A 232 38.80 13.12 28.96
CA LEU A 232 38.39 13.64 27.66
C LEU A 232 36.91 13.56 27.54
N TYR A 233 36.24 14.72 27.52
CA TYR A 233 34.79 14.79 27.37
C TYR A 233 34.37 14.34 25.95
N HIS A 234 33.25 13.64 25.88
CA HIS A 234 32.65 13.23 24.62
C HIS A 234 31.46 14.15 24.34
N THR A 235 31.52 14.88 23.22
CA THR A 235 30.38 15.71 22.78
C THR A 235 29.48 14.88 21.90
N MET A 236 28.26 14.64 22.35
CA MET A 236 27.24 13.95 21.57
C MET A 236 26.30 15.01 20.98
N GLU A 237 26.42 15.29 19.69
CA GLU A 237 25.51 16.17 18.99
C GLU A 237 24.32 15.34 18.49
N ARG A 238 23.14 15.59 19.05
CA ARG A 238 21.89 14.98 18.65
C ARG A 238 21.19 15.90 17.67
N ARG A 239 21.23 15.56 16.38
CA ARG A 239 20.48 16.25 15.33
C ARG A 239 19.11 15.62 15.23
N GLU A 240 18.06 16.35 15.55
CA GLU A 240 16.69 15.92 15.31
C GLU A 240 16.44 15.84 13.80
N LYS A 241 15.90 14.68 13.37
CA LYS A 241 15.43 14.49 12.00
C LYS A 241 14.21 15.39 11.80
N PRO A 242 14.15 16.21 10.75
CA PRO A 242 12.97 17.04 10.51
C PRO A 242 11.74 16.13 10.42
N LYS A 243 10.72 16.43 11.23
CA LYS A 243 9.39 15.83 11.08
C LYS A 243 8.87 16.28 9.72
N SER A 244 8.59 15.32 8.84
CA SER A 244 7.72 15.58 7.71
C SER A 244 6.38 16.00 8.28
N GLY A 245 5.93 17.20 7.91
CA GLY A 245 4.64 17.72 8.35
C GLY A 245 3.55 16.77 7.90
N SER A 246 2.79 16.26 8.87
CA SER A 246 1.52 15.61 8.64
C SER A 246 0.62 16.62 7.95
N GLY A 247 0.42 16.49 6.66
CA GLY A 247 -0.62 17.18 5.92
C GLY A 247 -1.98 16.69 6.43
N SER A 248 -2.89 17.60 6.60
CA SER A 248 -4.29 17.36 6.93
C SER A 248 -4.87 16.27 6.03
N GLY A 249 -5.49 15.23 6.61
CA GLY A 249 -6.04 14.09 5.91
C GLY A 249 -7.08 14.48 4.85
N GLY A 250 -6.65 14.54 3.60
CA GLY A 250 -7.43 14.82 2.42
C GLY A 250 -6.71 14.24 1.21
N SER A 251 -7.39 14.16 0.07
CA SER A 251 -6.75 13.77 -1.18
C SER A 251 -6.24 15.02 -1.89
N SER A 252 -4.97 15.02 -2.28
CA SER A 252 -4.44 16.02 -3.20
C SER A 252 -5.09 15.85 -4.56
N SER A 253 -5.51 16.93 -5.21
CA SER A 253 -6.21 16.86 -6.48
C SER A 253 -5.58 17.79 -7.52
N HIS A 254 -5.60 17.34 -8.76
CA HIS A 254 -5.16 18.09 -9.93
C HIS A 254 -6.14 17.91 -11.09
N THR A 255 -5.95 18.66 -12.17
CA THR A 255 -6.80 18.57 -13.36
C THR A 255 -6.00 17.95 -14.50
N SER A 256 -6.52 16.87 -15.09
CA SER A 256 -5.93 16.19 -16.24
C SER A 256 -6.04 17.01 -17.52
N SER A 257 -5.41 16.56 -18.59
CA SER A 257 -5.46 17.19 -19.90
C SER A 257 -6.88 17.21 -20.51
N SER A 258 -7.76 16.30 -20.09
CA SER A 258 -9.16 16.23 -20.51
C SER A 258 -10.07 17.21 -19.77
N GLY A 259 -9.58 17.83 -18.68
CA GLY A 259 -10.36 18.71 -17.81
C GLY A 259 -11.05 17.99 -16.64
N GLN A 260 -10.82 16.68 -16.46
CA GLN A 260 -11.30 15.93 -15.30
C GLN A 260 -10.42 16.20 -14.08
N THR A 261 -11.02 16.05 -12.88
CA THR A 261 -10.28 16.19 -11.63
C THR A 261 -9.86 14.80 -11.15
N HIS A 262 -8.58 14.65 -10.94
CA HIS A 262 -7.95 13.44 -10.40
C HIS A 262 -7.24 13.74 -9.09
N GLY A 263 -7.14 12.73 -8.24
CA GLY A 263 -6.17 12.63 -7.18
C GLY A 263 -5.17 11.54 -7.54
N GLY A 264 -4.12 11.40 -6.78
CA GLY A 264 -3.19 10.32 -7.05
C GLY A 264 -1.85 10.48 -6.37
N GLY A 265 -1.05 9.44 -6.49
CA GLY A 265 0.32 9.39 -6.01
C GLY A 265 1.10 8.33 -6.74
N GLY A 266 2.40 8.47 -6.81
CA GLY A 266 3.27 7.56 -7.53
C GLY A 266 4.70 7.60 -7.04
N GLY A 267 5.52 6.69 -7.58
CA GLY A 267 6.92 6.56 -7.21
C GLY A 267 7.63 5.52 -8.06
N LYS A 268 8.77 5.07 -7.57
CA LYS A 268 9.56 3.99 -8.19
C LYS A 268 9.48 2.70 -7.37
N PHE A 269 9.71 1.57 -8.05
CA PHE A 269 9.71 0.23 -7.44
C PHE A 269 10.94 -0.59 -7.81
#